data_3076cb99f4b4eea2f958572a93964900
#
_entry.id   3076cb99f4b4eea2f958572a93964900
#
_cell.length_a   1.000
_cell.length_b   1.000
_cell.length_c   1.000
_cell.angle_alpha   90.00
_cell.angle_beta   90.00
_cell.angle_gamma   90.00
#
_symmetry.space_group_name_H-M   'P 1'
#
loop_
_entity.id
_entity.type
_entity.pdbx_description
1 polymer ?
#
loop_
_entity_poly.entity_id
_entity_poly.type
_entity_poly.pdbx_seq_one_letter_code
_entity_poly.pdbx_strand_id
1 'polypeptide(L)'
;MNNNNSTALPQGTHADAPARGAVTEVDAYSWKALLGSAVGYAMDGFDLLILGFMLQAISADLHLTPGQAGSLVTWTLVGAVFGGIVFGALSDRYGRIRVLTWTIMLFAVFTGLCAFAQGYWDLLAYRTIAGIGLGGEFGIGMALAAEAWPARHRARVSSYVGLGWQVGVLAAALLTPLLLPQIGWRGMFLVGVIPAVVAWVIRNRLHEPEVFVRKASAARGGAGRANAFRLLVKDKATAKISAGIVVLCSVQNFGYYGIMIWMPSFLSKQLGFNLTKSSLWTAVTILGMMAGIYIFGHLADRIGRKPSFLLFQAGSVVMVLLYANLTDPTQMLWAGAVLGLFVNGMLGGYGALMSEAYPTEARATAQNVLFNIGRGIGGFGPVVVGALVTAYSFQVAVAALAAIYVLDMVATAFLVPELKGKELD
;
A
#
# COMPACT_ATOMS: atom_id res chain seq x y z
N MET A 1 51.42 53.80 -25.53
CA MET A 1 51.76 52.82 -24.50
C MET A 1 50.53 52.58 -23.66
N ASN A 2 49.72 51.62 -24.09
CA ASN A 2 48.48 51.23 -23.39
C ASN A 2 48.65 49.79 -22.90
N ASN A 3 48.73 49.61 -21.58
CA ASN A 3 48.68 48.30 -20.93
C ASN A 3 47.25 48.00 -20.54
N ASN A 4 46.57 47.11 -21.30
CA ASN A 4 45.34 46.45 -20.91
C ASN A 4 45.68 45.12 -20.24
N ASN A 5 45.67 45.06 -18.92
CA ASN A 5 45.66 43.82 -18.15
C ASN A 5 44.20 43.44 -17.90
N SER A 6 43.67 42.54 -18.71
CA SER A 6 42.42 41.86 -18.42
C SER A 6 42.67 40.65 -17.54
N THR A 7 42.47 40.79 -16.23
CA THR A 7 42.42 39.68 -15.27
C THR A 7 41.10 38.92 -15.47
N ALA A 8 41.18 37.76 -16.11
CA ALA A 8 40.10 36.80 -16.14
C ALA A 8 39.85 36.22 -14.74
N LEU A 9 38.65 36.45 -14.20
CA LEU A 9 38.15 35.79 -12.98
C LEU A 9 37.96 34.29 -13.24
N PRO A 10 38.34 33.40 -12.33
CA PRO A 10 38.10 31.99 -12.47
C PRO A 10 36.56 31.74 -12.43
N GLN A 11 36.07 31.08 -13.45
CA GLN A 11 34.69 30.52 -13.44
C GLN A 11 34.60 29.51 -12.30
N GLY A 12 34.01 29.92 -11.20
CA GLY A 12 33.64 29.04 -10.11
C GLY A 12 32.62 28.03 -10.64
N THR A 13 32.95 26.76 -10.51
CA THR A 13 32.03 25.65 -10.62
C THR A 13 30.84 25.93 -9.70
N HIS A 14 29.64 26.22 -10.29
CA HIS A 14 28.40 26.23 -9.56
C HIS A 14 28.13 24.79 -9.10
N ALA A 15 28.65 24.43 -7.93
CA ALA A 15 28.08 23.37 -7.15
C ALA A 15 26.66 23.84 -6.82
N ASP A 16 25.63 23.16 -7.42
CA ASP A 16 24.24 23.43 -7.14
C ASP A 16 24.02 23.35 -5.62
N ALA A 17 23.85 24.53 -5.00
CA ALA A 17 23.46 24.58 -3.60
C ALA A 17 22.09 23.87 -3.47
N PRO A 18 21.94 22.91 -2.53
CA PRO A 18 20.66 22.19 -2.37
C PRO A 18 19.55 23.20 -2.18
N ALA A 19 18.42 22.98 -2.85
CA ALA A 19 17.24 23.85 -2.76
C ALA A 19 16.93 24.11 -1.29
N ARG A 20 16.84 25.39 -0.87
CA ARG A 20 16.62 25.77 0.53
C ARG A 20 15.42 25.06 1.10
N GLY A 21 15.65 24.04 1.97
CA GLY A 21 14.63 23.24 2.66
C GLY A 21 14.51 21.77 2.21
N ALA A 22 15.41 21.25 1.36
CA ALA A 22 15.51 19.82 1.12
C ALA A 22 16.01 19.10 2.38
N VAL A 23 15.38 17.98 2.76
CA VAL A 23 15.86 17.10 3.83
C VAL A 23 17.13 16.41 3.32
N THR A 24 18.28 16.77 3.90
CA THR A 24 19.60 16.25 3.47
C THR A 24 20.08 15.08 4.33
N GLU A 25 19.64 15.01 5.58
CA GLU A 25 20.05 14.00 6.55
C GLU A 25 18.85 13.33 7.22
N VAL A 26 19.05 12.09 7.66
CA VAL A 26 18.05 11.31 8.39
C VAL A 26 18.19 11.63 9.88
N ASP A 27 17.13 12.10 10.48
CA ASP A 27 17.07 12.47 11.89
C ASP A 27 16.07 11.63 12.70
N ALA A 28 15.91 11.95 13.97
CA ALA A 28 14.95 11.29 14.86
C ALA A 28 13.49 11.50 14.40
N TYR A 29 13.18 12.62 13.76
CA TYR A 29 11.86 12.89 13.21
C TYR A 29 11.57 11.96 12.03
N SER A 30 12.52 11.78 11.12
CA SER A 30 12.42 10.86 9.98
C SER A 30 12.02 9.44 10.41
N TRP A 31 12.68 8.91 11.45
CA TRP A 31 12.37 7.59 11.99
C TRP A 31 10.99 7.52 12.66
N LYS A 32 10.58 8.55 13.40
CA LYS A 32 9.26 8.61 14.01
C LYS A 32 8.14 8.69 12.95
N ALA A 33 8.34 9.48 11.90
CA ALA A 33 7.40 9.59 10.78
C ALA A 33 7.26 8.24 10.05
N LEU A 34 8.39 7.55 9.79
CA LEU A 34 8.39 6.21 9.22
C LEU A 34 7.64 5.21 10.09
N LEU A 35 7.96 5.15 11.39
CA LEU A 35 7.34 4.21 12.32
C LEU A 35 5.84 4.47 12.45
N GLY A 36 5.43 5.74 12.59
CA GLY A 36 4.02 6.11 12.67
C GLY A 36 3.23 5.75 11.40
N SER A 37 3.85 5.87 10.22
CA SER A 37 3.25 5.46 8.95
C SER A 37 3.20 3.94 8.80
N ALA A 38 4.29 3.23 9.13
CA ALA A 38 4.37 1.78 9.02
C ALA A 38 3.40 1.06 9.98
N VAL A 39 3.28 1.53 11.23
CA VAL A 39 2.34 0.97 12.23
C VAL A 39 0.89 1.24 11.81
N GLY A 40 0.57 2.44 11.28
CA GLY A 40 -0.76 2.72 10.73
C GLY A 40 -1.10 1.77 9.58
N TYR A 41 -0.17 1.55 8.67
CA TYR A 41 -0.41 0.64 7.54
C TYR A 41 -0.41 -0.84 7.96
N ALA A 42 0.30 -1.21 9.04
CA ALA A 42 0.20 -2.54 9.65
C ALA A 42 -1.18 -2.79 10.25
N MET A 43 -1.79 -1.77 10.83
CA MET A 43 -3.16 -1.83 11.34
C MET A 43 -4.16 -2.18 10.21
N ASP A 44 -4.02 -1.56 9.04
CA ASP A 44 -4.87 -1.86 7.88
C ASP A 44 -4.75 -3.33 7.46
N GLY A 45 -3.51 -3.82 7.33
CA GLY A 45 -3.23 -5.21 6.96
C GLY A 45 -3.79 -6.20 7.99
N PHE A 46 -3.63 -5.91 9.27
CA PHE A 46 -4.16 -6.72 10.36
C PHE A 46 -5.70 -6.78 10.32
N ASP A 47 -6.36 -5.63 10.27
CA ASP A 47 -7.82 -5.53 10.33
C ASP A 47 -8.53 -6.21 9.15
N LEU A 48 -8.02 -6.02 7.93
CA LEU A 48 -8.62 -6.67 6.76
C LEU A 48 -8.49 -8.19 6.83
N LEU A 49 -7.39 -8.70 7.33
CA LEU A 49 -7.17 -10.15 7.41
C LEU A 49 -7.88 -10.80 8.58
N ILE A 50 -7.93 -10.17 9.76
CA ILE A 50 -8.69 -10.75 10.89
C ILE A 50 -10.16 -10.92 10.53
N LEU A 51 -10.77 -9.97 9.81
CA LEU A 51 -12.14 -10.10 9.34
C LEU A 51 -12.33 -11.36 8.49
N GLY A 52 -11.43 -11.60 7.53
CA GLY A 52 -11.47 -12.80 6.69
C GLY A 52 -11.42 -14.10 7.48
N PHE A 53 -10.53 -14.19 8.47
CA PHE A 53 -10.43 -15.36 9.35
C PHE A 53 -11.62 -15.54 10.29
N MET A 54 -12.29 -14.45 10.66
CA MET A 54 -13.45 -14.47 11.56
C MET A 54 -14.79 -14.68 10.86
N LEU A 55 -14.88 -14.57 9.52
CA LEU A 55 -16.13 -14.59 8.77
C LEU A 55 -16.98 -15.82 9.10
N GLN A 56 -16.36 -16.99 9.27
CA GLN A 56 -17.08 -18.21 9.61
C GLN A 56 -17.72 -18.13 11.01
N ALA A 57 -16.95 -17.65 12.00
CA ALA A 57 -17.45 -17.48 13.36
C ALA A 57 -18.55 -16.42 13.45
N ILE A 58 -18.38 -15.29 12.74
CA ILE A 58 -19.38 -14.22 12.63
C ILE A 58 -20.64 -14.74 11.97
N SER A 59 -20.52 -15.49 10.86
CA SER A 59 -21.67 -16.05 10.13
C SER A 59 -22.45 -17.04 10.97
N ALA A 60 -21.77 -17.86 11.78
CA ALA A 60 -22.43 -18.80 12.68
C ALA A 60 -23.20 -18.09 13.81
N ASP A 61 -22.62 -17.04 14.39
CA ASP A 61 -23.20 -16.32 15.53
C ASP A 61 -24.36 -15.39 15.11
N LEU A 62 -24.20 -14.67 14.00
CA LEU A 62 -25.19 -13.72 13.49
C LEU A 62 -26.12 -14.31 12.40
N HIS A 63 -26.04 -15.62 12.13
CA HIS A 63 -26.85 -16.33 11.13
C HIS A 63 -26.77 -15.70 9.72
N LEU A 64 -25.55 -15.30 9.30
CA LEU A 64 -25.36 -14.64 8.02
C LEU A 64 -25.35 -15.64 6.84
N THR A 65 -25.96 -15.23 5.74
CA THR A 65 -25.76 -15.92 4.47
C THR A 65 -24.34 -15.72 3.94
N PRO A 66 -23.82 -16.61 3.08
CA PRO A 66 -22.49 -16.43 2.47
C PRO A 66 -22.33 -15.08 1.73
N GLY A 67 -23.41 -14.60 1.09
CA GLY A 67 -23.43 -13.30 0.43
C GLY A 67 -23.31 -12.13 1.40
N GLN A 68 -24.00 -12.20 2.55
CA GLN A 68 -23.89 -11.19 3.61
C GLN A 68 -22.47 -11.19 4.22
N ALA A 69 -21.92 -12.36 4.50
CA ALA A 69 -20.56 -12.47 5.03
C ALA A 69 -19.53 -11.87 4.07
N GLY A 70 -19.58 -12.20 2.80
CA GLY A 70 -18.71 -11.62 1.77
C GLY A 70 -18.87 -10.10 1.63
N SER A 71 -20.10 -9.60 1.73
CA SER A 71 -20.39 -8.17 1.60
C SER A 71 -19.75 -7.32 2.72
N LEU A 72 -19.49 -7.86 3.91
CA LEU A 72 -18.78 -7.15 4.97
C LEU A 72 -17.37 -6.71 4.52
N VAL A 73 -16.64 -7.58 3.82
CA VAL A 73 -15.32 -7.26 3.25
C VAL A 73 -15.47 -6.24 2.13
N THR A 74 -16.41 -6.48 1.21
CA THR A 74 -16.65 -5.60 0.05
C THR A 74 -16.96 -4.17 0.48
N TRP A 75 -17.90 -3.99 1.40
CA TRP A 75 -18.27 -2.66 1.89
C TRP A 75 -17.18 -1.99 2.72
N THR A 76 -16.34 -2.76 3.44
CA THR A 76 -15.13 -2.20 4.07
C THR A 76 -14.19 -1.63 3.02
N LEU A 77 -13.96 -2.35 1.90
CA LEU A 77 -13.10 -1.87 0.81
C LEU A 77 -13.71 -0.69 0.06
N VAL A 78 -15.03 -0.69 -0.18
CA VAL A 78 -15.74 0.47 -0.76
C VAL A 78 -15.57 1.69 0.16
N GLY A 79 -15.73 1.51 1.46
CA GLY A 79 -15.44 2.56 2.45
C GLY A 79 -14.01 3.06 2.34
N ALA A 80 -13.02 2.16 2.20
CA ALA A 80 -11.62 2.53 2.07
C ALA A 80 -11.32 3.33 0.79
N VAL A 81 -11.92 2.98 -0.34
CA VAL A 81 -11.79 3.76 -1.58
C VAL A 81 -12.32 5.18 -1.38
N PHE A 82 -13.54 5.30 -0.83
CA PHE A 82 -14.14 6.60 -0.54
C PHE A 82 -13.31 7.42 0.46
N GLY A 83 -12.90 6.79 1.57
CA GLY A 83 -12.05 7.41 2.59
C GLY A 83 -10.71 7.87 2.04
N GLY A 84 -10.06 7.07 1.19
CA GLY A 84 -8.82 7.42 0.53
C GLY A 84 -8.94 8.68 -0.33
N ILE A 85 -10.03 8.80 -1.11
CA ILE A 85 -10.30 9.98 -1.92
C ILE A 85 -10.52 11.22 -1.04
N VAL A 86 -11.37 11.11 -0.03
CA VAL A 86 -11.74 12.23 0.85
C VAL A 86 -10.55 12.65 1.73
N PHE A 87 -9.96 11.71 2.47
CA PHE A 87 -8.88 12.02 3.40
C PHE A 87 -7.57 12.37 2.70
N GLY A 88 -7.31 11.84 1.51
CA GLY A 88 -6.21 12.29 0.67
C GLY A 88 -6.28 13.80 0.40
N ALA A 89 -7.41 14.27 -0.10
CA ALA A 89 -7.65 15.69 -0.37
C ALA A 89 -7.63 16.55 0.91
N LEU A 90 -8.21 16.04 2.00
CA LEU A 90 -8.20 16.74 3.29
C LEU A 90 -6.78 16.88 3.85
N SER A 91 -5.91 15.87 3.67
CA SER A 91 -4.54 15.89 4.18
C SER A 91 -3.64 16.88 3.44
N ASP A 92 -3.86 17.09 2.16
CA ASP A 92 -3.18 18.14 1.39
C ASP A 92 -3.61 19.54 1.83
N ARG A 93 -4.80 19.66 2.42
CA ARG A 93 -5.34 20.94 2.90
C ARG A 93 -5.04 21.23 4.39
N TYR A 94 -5.22 20.24 5.26
CA TYR A 94 -5.21 20.43 6.72
C TYR A 94 -3.95 19.91 7.40
N GLY A 95 -3.12 19.13 6.69
CA GLY A 95 -1.88 18.55 7.19
C GLY A 95 -1.94 17.02 7.26
N ARG A 96 -0.76 16.41 7.16
CA ARG A 96 -0.61 14.95 7.10
C ARG A 96 -0.98 14.31 8.44
N ILE A 97 -0.38 14.79 9.52
CA ILE A 97 -0.51 14.21 10.86
C ILE A 97 -1.92 14.43 11.42
N ARG A 98 -2.47 15.62 11.21
CA ARG A 98 -3.82 15.93 11.67
C ARG A 98 -4.85 15.00 11.04
N VAL A 99 -4.80 14.83 9.73
CA VAL A 99 -5.78 13.99 9.02
C VAL A 99 -5.55 12.51 9.31
N LEU A 100 -4.30 12.03 9.40
CA LEU A 100 -4.00 10.68 9.86
C LEU A 100 -4.53 10.40 11.28
N THR A 101 -4.56 11.40 12.15
CA THR A 101 -5.18 11.25 13.49
C THR A 101 -6.68 11.08 13.39
N TRP A 102 -7.35 11.83 12.50
CA TRP A 102 -8.80 11.67 12.27
C TRP A 102 -9.15 10.29 11.69
N THR A 103 -8.37 9.82 10.70
CA THR A 103 -8.59 8.52 10.07
C THR A 103 -8.46 7.38 11.06
N ILE A 104 -7.42 7.42 11.90
CA ILE A 104 -7.19 6.35 12.89
C ILE A 104 -8.23 6.36 14.02
N MET A 105 -8.69 7.55 14.45
CA MET A 105 -9.77 7.64 15.44
C MET A 105 -11.09 7.10 14.88
N LEU A 106 -11.44 7.47 13.63
CA LEU A 106 -12.62 6.95 12.96
C LEU A 106 -12.56 5.43 12.85
N PHE A 107 -11.43 4.89 12.39
CA PHE A 107 -11.19 3.47 12.32
C PHE A 107 -11.33 2.78 13.69
N ALA A 108 -10.60 3.26 14.70
CA ALA A 108 -10.55 2.64 16.02
C ALA A 108 -11.93 2.56 16.68
N VAL A 109 -12.69 3.66 16.61
CA VAL A 109 -14.04 3.72 17.18
C VAL A 109 -14.96 2.71 16.51
N PHE A 110 -15.02 2.70 15.17
CA PHE A 110 -15.95 1.84 14.45
C PHE A 110 -15.50 0.37 14.41
N THR A 111 -14.21 0.07 14.43
CA THR A 111 -13.70 -1.30 14.66
C THR A 111 -14.06 -1.79 16.07
N GLY A 112 -13.91 -0.94 17.09
CA GLY A 112 -14.36 -1.28 18.45
C GLY A 112 -15.86 -1.49 18.54
N LEU A 113 -16.67 -0.68 17.85
CA LEU A 113 -18.14 -0.86 17.78
C LEU A 113 -18.56 -2.18 17.14
N CYS A 114 -17.75 -2.74 16.22
CA CYS A 114 -18.02 -4.07 15.65
C CYS A 114 -18.15 -5.16 16.74
N ALA A 115 -17.44 -5.03 17.85
CA ALA A 115 -17.55 -5.97 18.98
C ALA A 115 -18.94 -5.98 19.63
N PHE A 116 -19.73 -4.92 19.46
CA PHE A 116 -21.06 -4.75 20.03
C PHE A 116 -22.19 -4.96 19.01
N ALA A 117 -21.85 -5.33 17.77
CA ALA A 117 -22.83 -5.57 16.72
C ALA A 117 -23.76 -6.74 17.09
N GLN A 118 -25.09 -6.53 16.92
CA GLN A 118 -26.13 -7.49 17.23
C GLN A 118 -26.70 -8.17 15.97
N GLY A 119 -26.39 -7.65 14.79
CA GLY A 119 -26.86 -8.17 13.51
C GLY A 119 -26.03 -7.74 12.33
N TYR A 120 -26.46 -8.20 11.15
CA TYR A 120 -25.81 -7.93 9.88
C TYR A 120 -25.67 -6.43 9.59
N TRP A 121 -26.75 -5.67 9.74
CA TRP A 121 -26.79 -4.25 9.37
C TRP A 121 -25.91 -3.37 10.23
N ASP A 122 -25.84 -3.65 11.54
CA ASP A 122 -24.97 -2.94 12.48
C ASP A 122 -23.51 -3.18 12.08
N LEU A 123 -23.16 -4.47 11.90
CA LEU A 123 -21.79 -4.85 11.55
C LEU A 123 -21.38 -4.29 10.19
N LEU A 124 -22.27 -4.31 9.20
CA LEU A 124 -22.05 -3.75 7.88
C LEU A 124 -21.76 -2.24 7.95
N ALA A 125 -22.61 -1.50 8.68
CA ALA A 125 -22.45 -0.07 8.85
C ALA A 125 -21.12 0.26 9.56
N TYR A 126 -20.80 -0.42 10.66
CA TYR A 126 -19.56 -0.19 11.40
C TYR A 126 -18.33 -0.55 10.54
N ARG A 127 -18.34 -1.67 9.82
CA ARG A 127 -17.27 -2.06 8.91
C ARG A 127 -17.07 -1.09 7.76
N THR A 128 -18.16 -0.57 7.18
CA THR A 128 -18.08 0.43 6.10
C THR A 128 -17.44 1.72 6.59
N ILE A 129 -17.85 2.23 7.77
CA ILE A 129 -17.30 3.45 8.32
C ILE A 129 -15.85 3.25 8.80
N ALA A 130 -15.53 2.11 9.43
CA ALA A 130 -14.16 1.75 9.74
C ALA A 130 -13.29 1.73 8.46
N GLY A 131 -13.81 1.17 7.38
CA GLY A 131 -13.18 1.20 6.06
C GLY A 131 -12.86 2.61 5.57
N ILE A 132 -13.78 3.57 5.76
CA ILE A 132 -13.53 4.99 5.42
C ILE A 132 -12.30 5.51 6.18
N GLY A 133 -12.15 5.16 7.46
CA GLY A 133 -10.94 5.48 8.24
C GLY A 133 -9.68 4.85 7.66
N LEU A 134 -9.71 3.57 7.30
CA LEU A 134 -8.58 2.84 6.72
C LEU A 134 -8.08 3.46 5.40
N GLY A 135 -8.98 3.97 4.57
CA GLY A 135 -8.66 4.43 3.22
C GLY A 135 -7.60 5.52 3.14
N GLY A 136 -7.49 6.36 4.16
CA GLY A 136 -6.52 7.46 4.21
C GLY A 136 -5.10 7.03 4.59
N GLU A 137 -4.93 5.89 5.25
CA GLU A 137 -3.67 5.51 5.92
C GLU A 137 -2.51 5.33 4.94
N PHE A 138 -2.70 4.57 3.87
CA PHE A 138 -1.64 4.28 2.91
C PHE A 138 -1.04 5.55 2.31
N GLY A 139 -1.84 6.35 1.63
CA GLY A 139 -1.31 7.45 0.83
C GLY A 139 -0.82 8.62 1.68
N ILE A 140 -1.49 8.93 2.80
CA ILE A 140 -1.04 10.00 3.70
C ILE A 140 0.21 9.55 4.44
N GLY A 141 0.28 8.29 4.89
CA GLY A 141 1.46 7.72 5.53
C GLY A 141 2.68 7.69 4.61
N MET A 142 2.48 7.29 3.35
CA MET A 142 3.53 7.32 2.33
C MET A 142 4.01 8.74 2.03
N ALA A 143 3.10 9.72 1.93
CA ALA A 143 3.46 11.12 1.73
C ALA A 143 4.25 11.67 2.92
N LEU A 144 3.80 11.40 4.15
CA LEU A 144 4.48 11.81 5.38
C LEU A 144 5.91 11.26 5.43
N ALA A 145 6.07 9.96 5.19
CA ALA A 145 7.37 9.31 5.20
C ALA A 145 8.29 9.86 4.10
N ALA A 146 7.78 10.06 2.88
CA ALA A 146 8.55 10.61 1.76
C ALA A 146 8.99 12.07 1.97
N GLU A 147 8.16 12.88 2.65
CA GLU A 147 8.45 14.27 2.98
C GLU A 147 9.44 14.42 4.15
N ALA A 148 9.56 13.39 5.00
CA ALA A 148 10.45 13.36 6.16
C ALA A 148 11.84 12.79 5.86
N TRP A 149 12.09 12.27 4.64
CA TRP A 149 13.34 11.59 4.30
C TRP A 149 14.03 12.18 3.06
N PRO A 150 15.39 12.10 2.98
CA PRO A 150 16.13 12.55 1.81
C PRO A 150 15.72 11.82 0.52
N ALA A 151 15.80 12.53 -0.62
CA ALA A 151 15.44 12.01 -1.95
C ALA A 151 16.10 10.66 -2.27
N ARG A 152 17.39 10.51 -1.91
CA ARG A 152 18.20 9.31 -2.15
C ARG A 152 17.70 8.04 -1.46
N HIS A 153 16.84 8.17 -0.44
CA HIS A 153 16.33 7.04 0.37
C HIS A 153 14.83 6.81 0.26
N ARG A 154 14.11 7.53 -0.61
CA ARG A 154 12.64 7.49 -0.68
C ARG A 154 12.06 6.12 -1.03
N ALA A 155 12.71 5.37 -1.94
CA ALA A 155 12.21 4.04 -2.27
C ALA A 155 12.39 3.07 -1.09
N ARG A 156 13.48 3.16 -0.33
CA ARG A 156 13.65 2.37 0.90
C ARG A 156 12.60 2.72 1.93
N VAL A 157 12.34 4.01 2.13
CA VAL A 157 11.33 4.49 3.09
C VAL A 157 9.94 4.04 2.68
N SER A 158 9.58 4.17 1.40
CA SER A 158 8.35 3.63 0.84
C SER A 158 8.22 2.12 1.10
N SER A 159 9.31 1.37 0.90
CA SER A 159 9.36 -0.06 1.20
C SER A 159 9.14 -0.37 2.67
N TYR A 160 9.77 0.38 3.58
CA TYR A 160 9.60 0.18 5.02
C TYR A 160 8.17 0.45 5.48
N VAL A 161 7.50 1.46 4.93
CA VAL A 161 6.07 1.67 5.17
C VAL A 161 5.25 0.51 4.60
N GLY A 162 5.56 0.07 3.37
CA GLY A 162 4.90 -1.08 2.74
C GLY A 162 5.07 -2.40 3.50
N LEU A 163 6.23 -2.61 4.14
CA LEU A 163 6.45 -3.74 5.05
C LEU A 163 5.48 -3.74 6.22
N GLY A 164 5.04 -2.56 6.68
CA GLY A 164 4.02 -2.45 7.73
C GLY A 164 2.80 -3.29 7.40
N TRP A 165 2.24 -3.17 6.21
CA TRP A 165 1.10 -3.99 5.76
C TRP A 165 1.35 -5.49 5.96
N GLN A 166 2.49 -6.00 5.51
CA GLN A 166 2.81 -7.43 5.61
C GLN A 166 3.02 -7.89 7.05
N VAL A 167 3.57 -7.04 7.90
CA VAL A 167 3.67 -7.31 9.35
C VAL A 167 2.28 -7.44 9.96
N GLY A 168 1.35 -6.57 9.60
CA GLY A 168 -0.04 -6.65 10.03
C GLY A 168 -0.74 -7.93 9.56
N VAL A 169 -0.57 -8.27 8.28
CA VAL A 169 -1.11 -9.50 7.67
C VAL A 169 -0.56 -10.75 8.36
N LEU A 170 0.76 -10.79 8.60
CA LEU A 170 1.41 -11.91 9.29
C LEU A 170 0.93 -12.03 10.74
N ALA A 171 0.80 -10.89 11.44
CA ALA A 171 0.27 -10.87 12.80
C ALA A 171 -1.17 -11.40 12.85
N ALA A 172 -2.04 -11.00 11.91
CA ALA A 172 -3.40 -11.53 11.80
C ALA A 172 -3.41 -13.05 11.57
N ALA A 173 -2.58 -13.55 10.66
CA ALA A 173 -2.49 -14.97 10.33
C ALA A 173 -2.02 -15.83 11.53
N LEU A 174 -1.11 -15.29 12.35
CA LEU A 174 -0.55 -16.01 13.50
C LEU A 174 -1.39 -15.85 14.77
N LEU A 175 -1.96 -14.69 15.02
CA LEU A 175 -2.70 -14.40 16.26
C LEU A 175 -4.15 -14.90 16.20
N THR A 176 -4.81 -14.85 15.04
CA THR A 176 -6.22 -15.23 14.95
C THR A 176 -6.48 -16.69 15.35
N PRO A 177 -5.73 -17.68 14.87
CA PRO A 177 -5.93 -19.07 15.30
C PRO A 177 -5.71 -19.32 16.80
N LEU A 178 -4.89 -18.49 17.44
CA LEU A 178 -4.59 -18.57 18.87
C LEU A 178 -5.64 -17.89 19.72
N LEU A 179 -6.10 -16.71 19.32
CA LEU A 179 -6.98 -15.86 20.13
C LEU A 179 -8.46 -16.11 19.86
N LEU A 180 -8.86 -16.34 18.61
CA LEU A 180 -10.27 -16.50 18.24
C LEU A 180 -11.01 -17.57 19.04
N PRO A 181 -10.43 -18.76 19.34
CA PRO A 181 -11.09 -19.77 20.17
C PRO A 181 -11.30 -19.33 21.62
N GLN A 182 -10.49 -18.40 22.12
CA GLN A 182 -10.48 -17.99 23.53
C GLN A 182 -11.39 -16.78 23.80
N ILE A 183 -11.32 -15.76 22.91
CA ILE A 183 -12.00 -14.48 23.11
C ILE A 183 -13.15 -14.23 22.13
N GLY A 184 -13.36 -15.16 21.18
CA GLY A 184 -14.36 -15.02 20.13
C GLY A 184 -14.09 -13.87 19.15
N TRP A 185 -14.93 -13.74 18.11
CA TRP A 185 -14.77 -12.72 17.08
C TRP A 185 -14.98 -11.28 17.62
N ARG A 186 -15.82 -11.11 18.65
CA ARG A 186 -16.02 -9.81 19.30
C ARG A 186 -14.74 -9.34 20.01
N GLY A 187 -14.09 -10.22 20.76
CA GLY A 187 -12.81 -9.94 21.39
C GLY A 187 -11.70 -9.64 20.39
N MET A 188 -11.71 -10.31 19.22
CA MET A 188 -10.75 -10.05 18.15
C MET A 188 -10.88 -8.64 17.57
N PHE A 189 -12.09 -8.07 17.45
CA PHE A 189 -12.25 -6.67 17.05
C PHE A 189 -11.66 -5.71 18.07
N LEU A 190 -11.79 -5.99 19.37
CA LEU A 190 -11.14 -5.18 20.41
C LEU A 190 -9.61 -5.28 20.34
N VAL A 191 -9.07 -6.45 20.06
CA VAL A 191 -7.62 -6.62 19.79
C VAL A 191 -7.22 -5.78 18.56
N GLY A 192 -8.07 -5.70 17.53
CA GLY A 192 -7.86 -4.87 16.35
C GLY A 192 -7.73 -3.36 16.62
N VAL A 193 -8.23 -2.87 17.75
CA VAL A 193 -8.07 -1.47 18.17
C VAL A 193 -6.67 -1.18 18.72
N ILE A 194 -5.95 -2.18 19.25
CA ILE A 194 -4.65 -1.98 19.90
C ILE A 194 -3.63 -1.31 18.98
N PRO A 195 -3.39 -1.78 17.73
CA PRO A 195 -2.47 -1.11 16.82
C PRO A 195 -2.85 0.34 16.52
N ALA A 196 -4.15 0.65 16.49
CA ALA A 196 -4.64 2.01 16.28
C ALA A 196 -4.27 2.95 17.45
N VAL A 197 -4.40 2.47 18.69
CA VAL A 197 -3.96 3.21 19.87
C VAL A 197 -2.45 3.46 19.85
N VAL A 198 -1.66 2.45 19.47
CA VAL A 198 -0.20 2.59 19.34
C VAL A 198 0.17 3.63 18.28
N ALA A 199 -0.45 3.57 17.10
CA ALA A 199 -0.22 4.53 16.03
C ALA A 199 -0.63 5.94 16.44
N TRP A 200 -1.76 6.11 17.15
CA TRP A 200 -2.21 7.39 17.70
C TRP A 200 -1.20 7.99 18.68
N VAL A 201 -0.68 7.19 19.63
CA VAL A 201 0.34 7.64 20.60
C VAL A 201 1.62 8.10 19.89
N ILE A 202 2.07 7.36 18.87
CA ILE A 202 3.27 7.74 18.09
C ILE A 202 3.01 9.06 17.37
N ARG A 203 1.87 9.22 16.72
CA ARG A 203 1.52 10.40 15.91
C ARG A 203 1.32 11.66 16.73
N ASN A 204 0.81 11.57 17.93
CA ASN A 204 0.65 12.72 18.84
C ASN A 204 1.99 13.39 19.21
N ARG A 205 3.12 12.72 18.97
CA ARG A 205 4.48 13.24 19.18
C ARG A 205 5.15 13.74 17.89
N LEU A 206 4.42 13.76 16.79
CA LEU A 206 4.92 14.23 15.49
C LEU A 206 4.42 15.64 15.18
N HIS A 207 5.23 16.38 14.43
CA HIS A 207 4.88 17.68 13.87
C HIS A 207 4.67 17.54 12.36
N GLU A 208 3.89 18.47 11.78
CA GLU A 208 3.73 18.49 10.31
C GLU A 208 5.08 18.67 9.62
N PRO A 209 5.35 18.00 8.48
CA PRO A 209 6.58 18.13 7.72
C PRO A 209 6.87 19.61 7.36
N GLU A 210 8.12 20.03 7.46
CA GLU A 210 8.52 21.40 7.16
C GLU A 210 8.16 21.81 5.72
N VAL A 211 8.30 20.89 4.77
CA VAL A 211 7.92 21.09 3.37
C VAL A 211 6.45 21.48 3.27
N PHE A 212 5.57 20.80 3.99
CA PHE A 212 4.14 21.12 4.04
C PHE A 212 3.88 22.48 4.71
N VAL A 213 4.48 22.74 5.87
CA VAL A 213 4.27 23.98 6.64
C VAL A 213 4.70 25.20 5.83
N ARG A 214 5.87 25.14 5.17
CA ARG A 214 6.39 26.22 4.33
C ARG A 214 5.44 26.55 3.19
N LYS A 215 4.93 25.55 2.46
CA LYS A 215 4.01 25.76 1.35
C LYS A 215 2.62 26.21 1.80
N ALA A 216 2.12 25.71 2.92
CA ALA A 216 0.88 26.18 3.50
C ALA A 216 0.94 27.66 3.91
N SER A 217 2.11 28.13 4.38
CA SER A 217 2.35 29.53 4.72
C SER A 217 2.40 30.40 3.47
N ALA A 218 3.09 29.96 2.41
CA ALA A 218 3.16 30.67 1.13
C ALA A 218 1.77 30.81 0.46
N ALA A 219 0.94 29.79 0.53
CA ALA A 219 -0.43 29.79 -0.01
C ALA A 219 -1.39 30.74 0.74
N ARG A 220 -1.13 31.08 2.00
CA ARG A 220 -1.89 32.08 2.76
C ARG A 220 -1.60 33.52 2.31
N GLY A 221 -0.47 33.73 1.65
CA GLY A 221 -0.03 35.03 1.13
C GLY A 221 -0.65 35.45 -0.22
N GLY A 222 -1.66 34.74 -0.77
CA GLY A 222 -2.41 35.20 -1.93
C GLY A 222 -2.38 34.30 -3.18
N ALA A 223 -1.59 33.24 -3.23
CA ALA A 223 -1.69 32.25 -4.29
C ALA A 223 -2.88 31.32 -4.01
N GLY A 224 -3.92 31.39 -4.84
CA GLY A 224 -5.10 30.50 -4.73
C GLY A 224 -4.67 29.04 -4.69
N ARG A 225 -5.20 28.24 -3.74
CA ARG A 225 -4.91 26.81 -3.63
C ARG A 225 -5.41 26.11 -4.89
N ALA A 226 -4.50 25.46 -5.60
CA ALA A 226 -4.86 24.60 -6.71
C ALA A 226 -5.72 23.41 -6.22
N ASN A 227 -6.71 23.01 -7.02
CA ASN A 227 -7.49 21.81 -6.74
C ASN A 227 -6.59 20.59 -6.94
N ALA A 228 -6.30 19.85 -5.86
CA ALA A 228 -5.39 18.70 -5.86
C ALA A 228 -5.79 17.64 -6.91
N PHE A 229 -7.09 17.38 -7.10
CA PHE A 229 -7.57 16.43 -8.12
C PHE A 229 -7.24 16.91 -9.55
N ARG A 230 -7.36 18.22 -9.82
CA ARG A 230 -7.04 18.78 -11.13
C ARG A 230 -5.56 18.64 -11.44
N LEU A 231 -4.69 18.66 -10.42
CA LEU A 231 -3.25 18.48 -10.59
C LEU A 231 -2.87 17.07 -11.04
N LEU A 232 -3.71 16.05 -10.82
CA LEU A 232 -3.48 14.69 -11.29
C LEU A 232 -3.60 14.54 -12.81
N VAL A 233 -4.32 15.47 -13.44
CA VAL A 233 -4.60 15.45 -14.90
C VAL A 233 -4.39 16.83 -15.52
N LYS A 234 -3.52 17.66 -14.95
CA LYS A 234 -3.30 19.05 -15.37
C LYS A 234 -2.90 19.20 -16.84
N ASP A 235 -2.19 18.24 -17.36
CA ASP A 235 -1.70 18.17 -18.74
C ASP A 235 -1.62 16.71 -19.22
N LYS A 236 -1.41 16.52 -20.54
CA LYS A 236 -1.35 15.19 -21.14
C LYS A 236 -0.23 14.29 -20.56
N ALA A 237 0.90 14.88 -20.17
CA ALA A 237 2.02 14.15 -19.58
C ALA A 237 1.66 13.63 -18.19
N THR A 238 1.12 14.48 -17.33
CA THR A 238 0.66 14.11 -15.98
C THR A 238 -0.49 13.10 -16.05
N ALA A 239 -1.48 13.29 -16.92
CA ALA A 239 -2.56 12.34 -17.12
C ALA A 239 -2.07 10.96 -17.56
N LYS A 240 -1.06 10.90 -18.43
CA LYS A 240 -0.39 9.67 -18.86
C LYS A 240 0.29 8.96 -17.69
N ILE A 241 1.00 9.69 -16.83
CA ILE A 241 1.63 9.14 -15.62
C ILE A 241 0.57 8.60 -14.67
N SER A 242 -0.52 9.36 -14.42
CA SER A 242 -1.63 8.93 -13.56
C SER A 242 -2.27 7.64 -14.07
N ALA A 243 -2.53 7.54 -15.38
CA ALA A 243 -3.06 6.32 -15.99
C ALA A 243 -2.09 5.13 -15.82
N GLY A 244 -0.79 5.35 -16.04
CA GLY A 244 0.23 4.33 -15.80
C GLY A 244 0.23 3.82 -14.36
N ILE A 245 0.22 4.73 -13.39
CA ILE A 245 0.20 4.38 -11.95
C ILE A 245 -1.08 3.61 -11.59
N VAL A 246 -2.26 4.00 -12.12
CA VAL A 246 -3.51 3.25 -11.90
C VAL A 246 -3.38 1.82 -12.45
N VAL A 247 -2.81 1.62 -13.64
CA VAL A 247 -2.58 0.27 -14.19
C VAL A 247 -1.66 -0.53 -13.27
N LEU A 248 -0.53 0.04 -12.87
CA LEU A 248 0.43 -0.62 -11.97
C LEU A 248 -0.22 -1.06 -10.65
N CYS A 249 -0.95 -0.14 -10.00
CA CYS A 249 -1.65 -0.44 -8.75
C CYS A 249 -2.77 -1.47 -8.96
N SER A 250 -3.49 -1.42 -10.08
CA SER A 250 -4.55 -2.38 -10.40
C SER A 250 -4.01 -3.80 -10.58
N VAL A 251 -2.95 -3.95 -11.38
CA VAL A 251 -2.34 -5.26 -11.65
C VAL A 251 -1.73 -5.85 -10.38
N GLN A 252 -1.01 -5.04 -9.61
CA GLN A 252 -0.41 -5.50 -8.36
C GLN A 252 -1.48 -6.00 -7.37
N ASN A 253 -2.55 -5.22 -7.15
CA ASN A 253 -3.64 -5.62 -6.25
C ASN A 253 -4.43 -6.81 -6.80
N PHE A 254 -4.67 -6.85 -8.11
CA PHE A 254 -5.36 -7.98 -8.77
C PHE A 254 -4.61 -9.29 -8.57
N GLY A 255 -3.30 -9.30 -8.84
CA GLY A 255 -2.45 -10.47 -8.64
C GLY A 255 -2.33 -10.87 -7.17
N TYR A 256 -2.13 -9.89 -6.29
CA TYR A 256 -2.05 -10.11 -4.84
C TYR A 256 -3.32 -10.77 -4.29
N TYR A 257 -4.49 -10.14 -4.49
CA TYR A 257 -5.75 -10.69 -3.98
C TYR A 257 -6.16 -11.97 -4.70
N GLY A 258 -5.92 -12.06 -6.01
CA GLY A 258 -6.21 -13.26 -6.79
C GLY A 258 -5.47 -14.49 -6.30
N ILE A 259 -4.19 -14.35 -5.96
CA ILE A 259 -3.37 -15.44 -5.45
C ILE A 259 -3.69 -15.71 -3.98
N MET A 260 -3.63 -14.68 -3.12
CA MET A 260 -3.69 -14.84 -1.66
C MET A 260 -5.03 -15.36 -1.15
N ILE A 261 -6.14 -14.98 -1.79
CA ILE A 261 -7.47 -15.44 -1.37
C ILE A 261 -7.72 -16.89 -1.76
N TRP A 262 -7.23 -17.33 -2.91
CA TRP A 262 -7.45 -18.72 -3.38
C TRP A 262 -6.39 -19.71 -2.91
N MET A 263 -5.20 -19.25 -2.53
CA MET A 263 -4.09 -20.09 -2.11
C MET A 263 -4.46 -21.08 -0.97
N PRO A 264 -5.08 -20.66 0.15
CA PRO A 264 -5.45 -21.58 1.23
C PRO A 264 -6.44 -22.65 0.78
N SER A 265 -7.43 -22.29 -0.03
CA SER A 265 -8.42 -23.22 -0.58
C SER A 265 -7.81 -24.22 -1.54
N PHE A 266 -6.87 -23.78 -2.36
CA PHE A 266 -6.11 -24.64 -3.25
C PHE A 266 -5.24 -25.65 -2.46
N LEU A 267 -4.49 -25.18 -1.48
CA LEU A 267 -3.65 -26.03 -0.62
C LEU A 267 -4.48 -27.07 0.13
N SER A 268 -5.66 -26.68 0.61
CA SER A 268 -6.57 -27.62 1.29
C SER A 268 -7.17 -28.64 0.34
N LYS A 269 -7.73 -28.20 -0.80
CA LYS A 269 -8.47 -29.07 -1.72
C LYS A 269 -7.57 -29.98 -2.54
N GLN A 270 -6.43 -29.51 -3.01
CA GLN A 270 -5.55 -30.29 -3.89
C GLN A 270 -4.43 -31.02 -3.15
N LEU A 271 -3.91 -30.48 -2.04
CA LEU A 271 -2.83 -31.09 -1.28
C LEU A 271 -3.32 -31.73 0.03
N GLY A 272 -4.62 -31.64 0.34
CA GLY A 272 -5.19 -32.20 1.57
C GLY A 272 -4.68 -31.56 2.86
N PHE A 273 -4.21 -30.29 2.79
CA PHE A 273 -3.68 -29.60 3.96
C PHE A 273 -4.78 -29.19 4.92
N ASN A 274 -4.57 -29.39 6.20
CA ASN A 274 -5.40 -28.80 7.24
C ASN A 274 -5.16 -27.28 7.36
N LEU A 275 -6.01 -26.60 8.13
CA LEU A 275 -5.94 -25.15 8.31
C LEU A 275 -4.57 -24.67 8.79
N THR A 276 -3.99 -25.35 9.79
CA THR A 276 -2.69 -24.99 10.36
C THR A 276 -1.57 -25.07 9.32
N LYS A 277 -1.54 -26.15 8.54
CA LYS A 277 -0.53 -26.34 7.49
C LYS A 277 -0.70 -25.34 6.36
N SER A 278 -1.94 -25.03 5.96
CA SER A 278 -2.23 -23.98 4.97
C SER A 278 -1.82 -22.60 5.46
N SER A 279 -2.04 -22.29 6.74
CA SER A 279 -1.61 -21.01 7.35
C SER A 279 -0.09 -20.86 7.40
N LEU A 280 0.66 -21.91 7.75
CA LEU A 280 2.12 -21.91 7.73
C LEU A 280 2.66 -21.71 6.30
N TRP A 281 2.03 -22.34 5.30
CA TRP A 281 2.41 -22.17 3.90
C TRP A 281 2.20 -20.72 3.44
N THR A 282 1.05 -20.16 3.80
CA THR A 282 0.74 -18.75 3.53
C THR A 282 1.75 -17.83 4.22
N ALA A 283 2.15 -18.13 5.45
CA ALA A 283 3.16 -17.35 6.17
C ALA A 283 4.52 -17.33 5.44
N VAL A 284 4.96 -18.44 4.86
CA VAL A 284 6.20 -18.50 4.06
C VAL A 284 6.09 -17.62 2.82
N THR A 285 4.93 -17.61 2.15
CA THR A 285 4.68 -16.70 1.02
C THR A 285 4.72 -15.23 1.47
N ILE A 286 4.14 -14.89 2.62
CA ILE A 286 4.17 -13.53 3.20
C ILE A 286 5.61 -13.12 3.51
N LEU A 287 6.43 -14.01 4.06
CA LEU A 287 7.86 -13.73 4.29
C LEU A 287 8.59 -13.43 2.98
N GLY A 288 8.28 -14.18 1.92
CA GLY A 288 8.76 -13.86 0.57
C GLY A 288 8.33 -12.48 0.10
N MET A 289 7.07 -12.11 0.30
CA MET A 289 6.55 -10.77 0.00
C MET A 289 7.31 -9.67 0.76
N MET A 290 7.57 -9.89 2.05
CA MET A 290 8.35 -8.95 2.88
C MET A 290 9.77 -8.77 2.34
N ALA A 291 10.45 -9.88 2.01
CA ALA A 291 11.77 -9.85 1.40
C ALA A 291 11.74 -9.07 0.06
N GLY A 292 10.73 -9.31 -0.77
CA GLY A 292 10.54 -8.62 -2.04
C GLY A 292 10.39 -7.11 -1.89
N ILE A 293 9.55 -6.65 -0.96
CA ILE A 293 9.34 -5.24 -0.66
C ILE A 293 10.65 -4.58 -0.20
N TYR A 294 11.39 -5.25 0.68
CA TYR A 294 12.67 -4.76 1.18
C TYR A 294 13.72 -4.65 0.06
N ILE A 295 13.86 -5.71 -0.75
CA ILE A 295 14.79 -5.75 -1.88
C ILE A 295 14.43 -4.68 -2.90
N PHE A 296 13.14 -4.53 -3.24
CA PHE A 296 12.66 -3.54 -4.19
C PHE A 296 13.11 -2.12 -3.80
N GLY A 297 12.92 -1.73 -2.54
CA GLY A 297 13.26 -0.39 -2.09
C GLY A 297 14.76 -0.07 -2.23
N HIS A 298 15.61 -1.02 -1.86
CA HIS A 298 17.06 -0.86 -1.99
C HIS A 298 17.50 -0.85 -3.46
N LEU A 299 16.88 -1.70 -4.27
CA LEU A 299 17.17 -1.77 -5.70
C LEU A 299 16.73 -0.49 -6.42
N ALA A 300 15.51 -0.01 -6.13
CA ALA A 300 14.96 1.19 -6.76
C ALA A 300 15.74 2.47 -6.40
N ASP A 301 16.38 2.53 -5.24
CA ASP A 301 17.30 3.63 -4.92
C ASP A 301 18.64 3.51 -5.67
N ARG A 302 19.04 2.29 -6.07
CA ARG A 302 20.30 2.05 -6.79
C ARG A 302 20.17 2.18 -8.31
N ILE A 303 19.23 1.47 -8.92
CA ILE A 303 19.09 1.38 -10.39
C ILE A 303 17.97 2.26 -10.97
N GLY A 304 17.12 2.84 -10.12
CA GLY A 304 15.98 3.67 -10.53
C GLY A 304 14.64 2.98 -10.31
N ARG A 305 13.55 3.78 -10.38
CA ARG A 305 12.18 3.31 -10.11
C ARG A 305 11.68 2.41 -11.23
N LYS A 306 11.76 2.92 -12.47
CA LYS A 306 11.27 2.22 -13.66
C LYS A 306 11.97 0.88 -13.93
N PRO A 307 13.32 0.77 -13.92
CA PRO A 307 13.99 -0.51 -14.09
C PRO A 307 13.63 -1.53 -13.01
N SER A 308 13.44 -1.09 -11.76
CA SER A 308 13.05 -1.97 -10.66
C SER A 308 11.64 -2.53 -10.83
N PHE A 309 10.67 -1.69 -11.25
CA PHE A 309 9.32 -2.17 -11.58
C PHE A 309 9.37 -3.21 -12.71
N LEU A 310 10.06 -2.91 -13.83
CA LEU A 310 10.20 -3.84 -14.96
C LEU A 310 10.82 -5.18 -14.57
N LEU A 311 11.84 -5.16 -13.70
CA LEU A 311 12.49 -6.38 -13.22
C LEU A 311 11.52 -7.24 -12.39
N PHE A 312 10.78 -6.62 -11.46
CA PHE A 312 9.83 -7.34 -10.62
C PHE A 312 8.62 -7.84 -11.40
N GLN A 313 8.13 -7.07 -12.37
CA GLN A 313 7.06 -7.47 -13.29
C GLN A 313 7.50 -8.67 -14.15
N ALA A 314 8.71 -8.64 -14.72
CA ALA A 314 9.27 -9.77 -15.46
C ALA A 314 9.42 -11.01 -14.56
N GLY A 315 9.94 -10.83 -13.33
CA GLY A 315 10.00 -11.89 -12.33
C GLY A 315 8.62 -12.47 -11.99
N SER A 316 7.59 -11.62 -11.90
CA SER A 316 6.20 -12.05 -11.68
C SER A 316 5.68 -12.91 -12.84
N VAL A 317 5.92 -12.49 -14.09
CA VAL A 317 5.56 -13.30 -15.29
C VAL A 317 6.19 -14.68 -15.21
N VAL A 318 7.51 -14.74 -14.98
CA VAL A 318 8.25 -16.00 -14.89
C VAL A 318 7.73 -16.88 -13.76
N MET A 319 7.53 -16.28 -12.57
CA MET A 319 7.14 -17.03 -11.38
C MET A 319 5.71 -17.52 -11.40
N VAL A 320 4.74 -16.79 -11.96
CA VAL A 320 3.37 -17.30 -12.10
C VAL A 320 3.31 -18.47 -13.08
N LEU A 321 4.07 -18.41 -14.19
CA LEU A 321 4.16 -19.51 -15.14
C LEU A 321 4.86 -20.73 -14.55
N LEU A 322 5.96 -20.52 -13.82
CA LEU A 322 6.66 -21.60 -13.13
C LEU A 322 5.77 -22.26 -12.08
N TYR A 323 5.14 -21.46 -11.21
CA TYR A 323 4.28 -21.94 -10.12
C TYR A 323 3.08 -22.74 -10.63
N ALA A 324 2.49 -22.32 -11.76
CA ALA A 324 1.39 -23.01 -12.40
C ALA A 324 1.75 -24.43 -12.88
N ASN A 325 3.02 -24.75 -13.09
CA ASN A 325 3.49 -26.06 -13.53
C ASN A 325 4.02 -26.94 -12.39
N LEU A 326 4.07 -26.46 -11.15
CA LEU A 326 4.53 -27.23 -10.01
C LEU A 326 3.42 -28.10 -9.44
N THR A 327 3.80 -29.32 -9.04
CA THR A 327 2.90 -30.30 -8.39
C THR A 327 3.46 -30.81 -7.05
N ASP A 328 4.77 -30.74 -6.86
CA ASP A 328 5.41 -31.15 -5.61
C ASP A 328 5.18 -30.10 -4.50
N PRO A 329 4.63 -30.48 -3.33
CA PRO A 329 4.34 -29.54 -2.25
C PRO A 329 5.56 -28.77 -1.76
N THR A 330 6.73 -29.40 -1.65
CA THR A 330 7.94 -28.73 -1.13
C THR A 330 8.46 -27.67 -2.12
N GLN A 331 8.44 -28.01 -3.42
CA GLN A 331 8.80 -27.05 -4.45
C GLN A 331 7.81 -25.87 -4.48
N MET A 332 6.51 -26.13 -4.34
CA MET A 332 5.46 -25.10 -4.28
C MET A 332 5.63 -24.19 -3.07
N LEU A 333 6.10 -24.70 -1.92
CA LEU A 333 6.36 -23.87 -0.73
C LEU A 333 7.41 -22.79 -1.03
N TRP A 334 8.57 -23.21 -1.53
CA TRP A 334 9.66 -22.28 -1.80
C TRP A 334 9.39 -21.40 -3.03
N ALA A 335 8.80 -21.97 -4.07
CA ALA A 335 8.35 -21.20 -5.21
C ALA A 335 7.28 -20.17 -4.84
N GLY A 336 6.40 -20.47 -3.87
CA GLY A 336 5.42 -19.54 -3.32
C GLY A 336 6.07 -18.33 -2.64
N ALA A 337 7.17 -18.55 -1.89
CA ALA A 337 7.94 -17.45 -1.32
C ALA A 337 8.56 -16.56 -2.41
N VAL A 338 9.16 -17.15 -3.45
CA VAL A 338 9.76 -16.39 -4.55
C VAL A 338 8.68 -15.71 -5.42
N LEU A 339 7.54 -16.36 -5.65
CA LEU A 339 6.38 -15.76 -6.29
C LEU A 339 5.91 -14.52 -5.52
N GLY A 340 5.75 -14.65 -4.20
CA GLY A 340 5.39 -13.54 -3.32
C GLY A 340 6.39 -12.40 -3.39
N LEU A 341 7.69 -12.70 -3.44
CA LEU A 341 8.76 -11.71 -3.56
C LEU A 341 8.56 -10.80 -4.78
N PHE A 342 8.31 -11.37 -5.95
CA PHE A 342 8.13 -10.58 -7.17
C PHE A 342 6.75 -9.91 -7.25
N VAL A 343 5.68 -10.66 -7.03
CA VAL A 343 4.29 -10.19 -7.16
C VAL A 343 3.98 -9.03 -6.24
N ASN A 344 4.44 -9.07 -4.99
CA ASN A 344 4.12 -8.03 -4.01
C ASN A 344 5.29 -7.09 -3.68
N GLY A 345 6.50 -7.40 -4.12
CA GLY A 345 7.67 -6.54 -3.87
C GLY A 345 7.51 -5.12 -4.41
N MET A 346 6.79 -4.96 -5.53
CA MET A 346 6.50 -3.67 -6.16
C MET A 346 5.75 -2.69 -5.24
N LEU A 347 5.04 -3.18 -4.23
CA LEU A 347 4.38 -2.34 -3.21
C LEU A 347 5.36 -1.36 -2.56
N GLY A 348 6.62 -1.74 -2.40
CA GLY A 348 7.68 -0.88 -1.88
C GLY A 348 8.01 0.35 -2.72
N GLY A 349 7.63 0.37 -4.00
CA GLY A 349 7.97 1.45 -4.94
C GLY A 349 6.92 2.52 -5.13
N TYR A 350 5.65 2.24 -4.87
CA TYR A 350 4.55 3.15 -5.23
C TYR A 350 4.60 4.48 -4.49
N GLY A 351 4.94 4.48 -3.20
CA GLY A 351 5.05 5.70 -2.42
C GLY A 351 6.12 6.63 -2.95
N ALA A 352 7.29 6.11 -3.30
CA ALA A 352 8.37 6.90 -3.90
C ALA A 352 8.00 7.41 -5.28
N LEU A 353 7.50 6.54 -6.16
CA LEU A 353 7.08 6.89 -7.52
C LEU A 353 6.05 8.03 -7.51
N MET A 354 5.00 7.90 -6.71
CA MET A 354 3.95 8.91 -6.63
C MET A 354 4.41 10.19 -5.93
N SER A 355 5.30 10.10 -4.92
CA SER A 355 5.84 11.29 -4.27
C SER A 355 6.71 12.13 -5.20
N GLU A 356 7.43 11.50 -6.12
CA GLU A 356 8.29 12.15 -7.09
C GLU A 356 7.53 12.63 -8.34
N ALA A 357 6.38 12.01 -8.65
CA ALA A 357 5.57 12.37 -9.81
C ALA A 357 4.70 13.63 -9.59
N TYR A 358 4.27 13.89 -8.34
CA TYR A 358 3.30 14.95 -8.04
C TYR A 358 3.85 16.00 -7.06
N PRO A 359 3.40 17.28 -7.21
CA PRO A 359 3.79 18.35 -6.30
C PRO A 359 3.22 18.12 -4.90
N THR A 360 3.79 18.79 -3.90
CA THR A 360 3.40 18.64 -2.48
C THR A 360 1.90 18.89 -2.23
N GLU A 361 1.28 19.79 -3.00
CA GLU A 361 -0.14 20.17 -2.88
C GLU A 361 -1.12 19.06 -3.30
N ALA A 362 -0.66 18.09 -4.09
CA ALA A 362 -1.47 16.99 -4.59
C ALA A 362 -0.90 15.62 -4.24
N ARG A 363 0.21 15.54 -3.51
CA ARG A 363 0.96 14.29 -3.28
C ARG A 363 0.15 13.25 -2.54
N ALA A 364 -0.46 13.60 -1.42
CA ALA A 364 -1.28 12.67 -0.67
C ALA A 364 -2.59 12.33 -1.39
N THR A 365 -3.19 13.31 -2.08
CA THR A 365 -4.34 13.05 -2.96
C THR A 365 -3.97 12.04 -4.05
N ALA A 366 -2.83 12.23 -4.74
CA ALA A 366 -2.38 11.32 -5.79
C ALA A 366 -2.19 9.91 -5.25
N GLN A 367 -1.47 9.77 -4.13
CA GLN A 367 -1.20 8.46 -3.52
C GLN A 367 -2.48 7.75 -3.09
N ASN A 368 -3.41 8.46 -2.44
CA ASN A 368 -4.67 7.86 -2.01
C ASN A 368 -5.61 7.56 -3.18
N VAL A 369 -5.81 8.51 -4.10
CA VAL A 369 -6.76 8.34 -5.21
C VAL A 369 -6.31 7.25 -6.17
N LEU A 370 -5.06 7.35 -6.67
CA LEU A 370 -4.58 6.43 -7.69
C LEU A 370 -4.41 5.00 -7.13
N PHE A 371 -3.90 4.88 -5.90
CA PHE A 371 -3.75 3.58 -5.25
C PHE A 371 -5.11 2.94 -4.95
N ASN A 372 -6.08 3.69 -4.40
CA ASN A 372 -7.40 3.15 -4.08
C ASN A 372 -8.23 2.83 -5.31
N ILE A 373 -8.12 3.59 -6.42
CA ILE A 373 -8.71 3.21 -7.71
C ILE A 373 -8.12 1.86 -8.15
N GLY A 374 -6.79 1.73 -8.12
CA GLY A 374 -6.10 0.49 -8.45
C GLY A 374 -6.52 -0.67 -7.53
N ARG A 375 -6.65 -0.42 -6.24
CA ARG A 375 -7.15 -1.40 -5.25
C ARG A 375 -8.59 -1.82 -5.52
N GLY A 376 -9.46 -0.89 -5.91
CA GLY A 376 -10.84 -1.20 -6.30
C GLY A 376 -10.90 -2.09 -7.53
N ILE A 377 -10.13 -1.78 -8.58
CA ILE A 377 -10.02 -2.61 -9.79
C ILE A 377 -9.40 -3.98 -9.44
N GLY A 378 -8.34 -3.99 -8.65
CA GLY A 378 -7.66 -5.20 -8.20
C GLY A 378 -8.54 -6.12 -7.35
N GLY A 379 -9.54 -5.56 -6.66
CA GLY A 379 -10.54 -6.30 -5.90
C GLY A 379 -11.39 -7.28 -6.71
N PHE A 380 -11.42 -7.14 -8.04
CA PHE A 380 -12.03 -8.13 -8.94
C PHE A 380 -11.15 -9.36 -9.18
N GLY A 381 -9.86 -9.31 -8.81
CA GLY A 381 -8.93 -10.43 -8.98
C GLY A 381 -9.45 -11.76 -8.47
N PRO A 382 -9.92 -11.86 -7.22
CA PRO A 382 -10.47 -13.11 -6.68
C PRO A 382 -11.66 -13.65 -7.45
N VAL A 383 -12.55 -12.78 -7.95
CA VAL A 383 -13.72 -13.19 -8.73
C VAL A 383 -13.29 -13.78 -10.06
N VAL A 384 -12.39 -13.13 -10.77
CA VAL A 384 -11.88 -13.59 -12.07
C VAL A 384 -11.06 -14.87 -11.90
N VAL A 385 -10.14 -14.91 -10.93
CA VAL A 385 -9.37 -16.13 -10.62
C VAL A 385 -10.29 -17.27 -10.23
N GLY A 386 -11.30 -17.01 -9.38
CA GLY A 386 -12.30 -18.02 -8.99
C GLY A 386 -13.10 -18.57 -10.15
N ALA A 387 -13.53 -17.71 -11.07
CA ALA A 387 -14.21 -18.14 -12.31
C ALA A 387 -13.32 -19.02 -13.18
N LEU A 388 -12.04 -18.64 -13.34
CA LEU A 388 -11.07 -19.43 -14.10
C LEU A 388 -10.76 -20.77 -13.40
N VAL A 389 -10.67 -20.79 -12.06
CA VAL A 389 -10.49 -22.03 -11.28
C VAL A 389 -11.65 -22.97 -11.48
N THR A 390 -12.90 -22.43 -11.51
CA THR A 390 -14.12 -23.23 -11.70
C THR A 390 -14.24 -23.75 -13.12
N ALA A 391 -13.91 -22.92 -14.12
CA ALA A 391 -14.04 -23.28 -15.54
C ALA A 391 -12.91 -24.20 -16.03
N TYR A 392 -11.71 -24.07 -15.48
CA TYR A 392 -10.51 -24.79 -15.93
C TYR A 392 -9.79 -25.47 -14.76
N SER A 393 -8.83 -24.75 -14.14
CA SER A 393 -8.07 -25.22 -12.98
C SER A 393 -7.39 -24.05 -12.27
N PHE A 394 -6.87 -24.30 -11.06
CA PHE A 394 -6.06 -23.30 -10.35
C PHE A 394 -4.78 -22.95 -11.12
N GLN A 395 -4.14 -23.94 -11.73
CA GLN A 395 -2.92 -23.76 -12.51
C GLN A 395 -3.15 -22.83 -13.70
N VAL A 396 -4.24 -23.04 -14.44
CA VAL A 396 -4.61 -22.18 -15.58
C VAL A 396 -4.94 -20.76 -15.09
N ALA A 397 -5.65 -20.62 -13.98
CA ALA A 397 -5.99 -19.33 -13.40
C ALA A 397 -4.73 -18.54 -12.98
N VAL A 398 -3.76 -19.20 -12.34
CA VAL A 398 -2.48 -18.57 -11.96
C VAL A 398 -1.66 -18.23 -13.21
N ALA A 399 -1.57 -19.13 -14.19
CA ALA A 399 -0.84 -18.88 -15.45
C ALA A 399 -1.43 -17.66 -16.20
N ALA A 400 -2.75 -17.49 -16.19
CA ALA A 400 -3.41 -16.35 -16.85
C ALA A 400 -2.99 -14.99 -16.26
N LEU A 401 -2.52 -14.95 -15.00
CA LEU A 401 -1.98 -13.73 -14.40
C LEU A 401 -0.71 -13.23 -15.11
N ALA A 402 0.01 -14.10 -15.82
CA ALA A 402 1.16 -13.67 -16.62
C ALA A 402 0.79 -12.58 -17.63
N ALA A 403 -0.41 -12.69 -18.24
CA ALA A 403 -0.88 -11.71 -19.22
C ALA A 403 -1.06 -10.32 -18.61
N ILE A 404 -1.59 -10.22 -17.37
CA ILE A 404 -1.75 -8.91 -16.72
C ILE A 404 -0.41 -8.32 -16.28
N TYR A 405 0.59 -9.13 -15.91
CA TYR A 405 1.94 -8.63 -15.61
C TYR A 405 2.68 -8.17 -16.88
N VAL A 406 2.45 -8.80 -18.02
CA VAL A 406 2.94 -8.30 -19.32
C VAL A 406 2.30 -6.94 -19.64
N LEU A 407 0.98 -6.79 -19.44
CA LEU A 407 0.30 -5.50 -19.58
C LEU A 407 0.92 -4.45 -18.66
N ASP A 408 1.24 -4.82 -17.43
CA ASP A 408 1.90 -3.96 -16.44
C ASP A 408 3.29 -3.50 -16.90
N MET A 409 4.09 -4.42 -17.47
CA MET A 409 5.39 -4.09 -18.07
C MET A 409 5.25 -3.09 -19.22
N VAL A 410 4.27 -3.28 -20.10
CA VAL A 410 3.98 -2.34 -21.20
C VAL A 410 3.58 -0.97 -20.64
N ALA A 411 2.68 -0.93 -19.67
CA ALA A 411 2.28 0.32 -19.02
C ALA A 411 3.48 1.02 -18.36
N THR A 412 4.32 0.28 -17.63
CA THR A 412 5.55 0.83 -17.02
C THR A 412 6.51 1.37 -18.08
N ALA A 413 6.73 0.64 -19.15
CA ALA A 413 7.67 1.04 -20.19
C ALA A 413 7.26 2.34 -20.90
N PHE A 414 5.96 2.52 -21.18
CA PHE A 414 5.47 3.62 -22.02
C PHE A 414 4.80 4.75 -21.26
N LEU A 415 4.25 4.51 -20.06
CA LEU A 415 3.48 5.50 -19.31
C LEU A 415 4.23 6.06 -18.11
N VAL A 416 5.17 5.33 -17.52
CA VAL A 416 5.88 5.74 -16.30
C VAL A 416 7.27 6.27 -16.67
N PRO A 417 7.60 7.52 -16.29
CA PRO A 417 8.95 8.06 -16.45
C PRO A 417 9.90 7.54 -15.37
N GLU A 418 11.22 7.64 -15.61
CA GLU A 418 12.19 7.48 -14.55
C GLU A 418 12.28 8.79 -13.75
N LEU A 419 12.15 8.68 -12.43
CA LEU A 419 12.10 9.83 -11.50
C LEU A 419 13.14 9.76 -10.39
N LYS A 420 14.13 8.86 -10.51
CA LYS A 420 15.17 8.67 -9.49
C LYS A 420 15.85 9.99 -9.12
N GLY A 421 15.86 10.31 -7.83
CA GLY A 421 16.60 11.46 -7.29
C GLY A 421 15.93 12.81 -7.51
N LYS A 422 14.69 12.86 -8.03
CA LYS A 422 13.96 14.12 -8.17
C LYS A 422 13.69 14.72 -6.79
N GLU A 423 14.14 15.96 -6.60
CA GLU A 423 13.83 16.74 -5.41
C GLU A 423 12.32 17.02 -5.30
N LEU A 424 11.82 17.08 -4.05
CA LEU A 424 10.43 17.42 -3.81
C LEU A 424 10.26 18.94 -3.81
N ASP A 425 9.36 19.41 -4.65
CA ASP A 425 9.02 20.84 -4.73
C ASP A 425 8.28 21.32 -3.48
#